data_2e025eb51c0df61dc8b41e05fa75736b
#
_entry.id   2e025eb51c0df61dc8b41e05fa75736b
#
_cell.length_a   1.000
_cell.length_b   1.000
_cell.length_c   1.000
_cell.angle_alpha   90.00
_cell.angle_beta   90.00
_cell.angle_gamma   90.00
#
_symmetry.space_group_name_H-M   'P 1'
#
loop_
_entity.id
_entity.type
_entity.pdbx_description
1 polymer ?
#
loop_
_entity_poly.entity_id
_entity_poly.type
_entity_poly.pdbx_seq_one_letter_code
_entity_poly.pdbx_strand_id
1 'polypeptide(L)'
;MPDNIAVKSIADLPAQVSASPKSAAESRARYFNTGNAFNVQLPPVPNMVFMDEPRKALSDASPTGLIPCDVSHLMQCPFPATSPLVLAYYGRILGDAELKTDFVASGAVYYVIKGKGVTVSGDERIEWNTGDVFVTPGDTCQIHKASDEPAVLWIVTNEPQLAFEHLQVPRAGGAPTDVVHYPSDEIDRQIDLIYKVGRGNDIAGSALIFSSSKQEDSRNVLPTLTVAMNSLPAGITQRPHRHNSVAISLVIQGENCFSMIDGERKDWAPWATTITPPVSVHSHHNAGNEQAKFLIVQDGGIYYHARAMGFEFIDD
;
A
#
# COMPACT_ATOMS: atom_id res chain seq x y z
N MET A 1 -19.27 -18.63 -40.24
CA MET A 1 -18.51 -17.41 -40.46
C MET A 1 -19.31 -16.31 -39.81
N PRO A 2 -18.82 -15.67 -38.75
CA PRO A 2 -19.54 -14.51 -38.23
C PRO A 2 -19.38 -13.34 -39.20
N ASP A 3 -20.41 -12.52 -39.21
CA ASP A 3 -20.72 -11.44 -40.12
C ASP A 3 -19.55 -10.58 -40.59
N ASN A 4 -19.64 -10.20 -41.87
CA ASN A 4 -18.75 -9.30 -42.62
C ASN A 4 -18.60 -7.94 -41.91
N ILE A 5 -17.78 -7.87 -40.85
CA ILE A 5 -17.32 -6.58 -40.33
C ILE A 5 -16.41 -5.99 -41.42
N ALA A 6 -16.84 -4.92 -42.06
CA ALA A 6 -16.04 -4.22 -43.04
C ALA A 6 -14.80 -3.65 -42.39
N VAL A 7 -13.66 -4.33 -42.51
CA VAL A 7 -12.36 -3.87 -42.02
C VAL A 7 -11.97 -2.62 -42.80
N LYS A 8 -12.06 -1.45 -42.15
CA LYS A 8 -11.71 -0.16 -42.75
C LYS A 8 -10.31 0.33 -42.41
N SER A 9 -9.82 -0.18 -41.27
CA SER A 9 -8.47 0.13 -40.75
C SER A 9 -7.86 -1.06 -40.04
N ILE A 10 -6.56 -1.02 -39.77
CA ILE A 10 -5.88 -2.05 -38.95
C ILE A 10 -6.45 -2.13 -37.54
N ALA A 11 -7.04 -1.06 -37.01
CA ALA A 11 -7.67 -1.05 -35.70
C ALA A 11 -8.95 -1.91 -35.65
N ASP A 12 -9.63 -2.11 -36.79
CA ASP A 12 -10.85 -2.91 -36.89
C ASP A 12 -10.56 -4.42 -37.00
N LEU A 13 -9.30 -4.81 -37.20
CA LEU A 13 -8.91 -6.22 -37.24
C LEU A 13 -9.04 -6.84 -35.85
N PRO A 14 -9.84 -7.92 -35.66
CA PRO A 14 -9.84 -8.63 -34.42
C PRO A 14 -8.49 -9.33 -34.14
N ALA A 15 -8.26 -9.76 -32.91
CA ALA A 15 -7.12 -10.62 -32.59
C ALA A 15 -7.06 -11.80 -33.55
N GLN A 16 -5.92 -12.03 -34.17
CA GLN A 16 -5.71 -13.10 -35.11
C GLN A 16 -5.19 -14.37 -34.41
N VAL A 17 -5.43 -15.51 -35.01
CA VAL A 17 -4.92 -16.82 -34.60
C VAL A 17 -4.14 -17.45 -35.74
N SER A 18 -3.30 -18.43 -35.47
CA SER A 18 -2.60 -19.19 -36.51
C SER A 18 -3.61 -19.87 -37.45
N ALA A 19 -3.49 -19.63 -38.75
CA ALA A 19 -4.42 -20.19 -39.77
C ALA A 19 -4.32 -21.73 -39.87
N SER A 20 -3.13 -22.30 -39.65
CA SER A 20 -2.86 -23.73 -39.77
C SER A 20 -1.84 -24.17 -38.69
N PRO A 21 -2.23 -24.19 -37.40
CA PRO A 21 -1.30 -24.54 -36.33
C PRO A 21 -0.85 -26.01 -36.43
N LYS A 22 0.44 -26.25 -36.33
CA LYS A 22 1.06 -27.59 -36.37
C LYS A 22 1.28 -28.19 -34.98
N SER A 23 1.05 -27.42 -33.93
CA SER A 23 1.22 -27.83 -32.54
C SER A 23 0.22 -27.12 -31.62
N ALA A 24 0.03 -27.67 -30.42
CA ALA A 24 -0.75 -27.00 -29.38
C ALA A 24 -0.15 -25.64 -28.96
N ALA A 25 1.17 -25.51 -29.05
CA ALA A 25 1.85 -24.22 -28.78
C ALA A 25 1.45 -23.18 -29.82
N GLU A 26 1.47 -23.53 -31.10
CA GLU A 26 1.06 -22.61 -32.18
C GLU A 26 -0.44 -22.24 -32.11
N SER A 27 -1.31 -23.17 -31.69
CA SER A 27 -2.75 -22.91 -31.55
C SER A 27 -3.07 -21.90 -30.43
N ARG A 28 -2.17 -21.73 -29.45
CA ARG A 28 -2.30 -20.74 -28.38
C ARG A 28 -1.87 -19.32 -28.76
N ALA A 29 -1.14 -19.16 -29.89
CA ALA A 29 -0.67 -17.85 -30.30
C ALA A 29 -1.83 -16.91 -30.65
N ARG A 30 -1.69 -15.64 -30.27
CA ARG A 30 -2.59 -14.54 -30.62
C ARG A 30 -1.78 -13.39 -31.16
N TYR A 31 -2.30 -12.75 -32.21
CA TYR A 31 -1.59 -11.68 -32.92
C TYR A 31 -2.46 -10.42 -32.92
N PHE A 32 -1.90 -9.34 -32.44
CA PHE A 32 -2.46 -8.00 -32.46
C PHE A 32 -1.64 -7.11 -33.39
N ASN A 33 -2.14 -5.94 -33.70
CA ASN A 33 -1.43 -4.92 -34.49
C ASN A 33 -1.40 -3.59 -33.71
N THR A 34 -0.67 -2.61 -34.19
CA THR A 34 -0.50 -1.32 -33.54
C THR A 34 -1.82 -0.53 -33.38
N GLY A 35 -2.83 -0.80 -34.19
CA GLY A 35 -4.14 -0.15 -34.09
C GLY A 35 -5.02 -0.71 -32.99
N ASN A 36 -4.78 -1.94 -32.52
CA ASN A 36 -5.59 -2.60 -31.51
C ASN A 36 -4.81 -3.18 -30.31
N ALA A 37 -3.48 -3.10 -30.28
CA ALA A 37 -2.67 -3.65 -29.21
C ALA A 37 -2.75 -2.81 -27.91
N PHE A 38 -2.99 -1.50 -28.05
CA PHE A 38 -2.93 -0.54 -26.93
C PHE A 38 -4.30 0.00 -26.51
N ASN A 39 -5.38 -0.63 -26.93
CA ASN A 39 -6.74 -0.25 -26.57
C ASN A 39 -7.28 -0.99 -25.32
N VAL A 40 -6.42 -1.69 -24.59
CA VAL A 40 -6.79 -2.33 -23.33
C VAL A 40 -7.05 -1.24 -22.29
N GLN A 41 -8.28 -1.22 -21.76
CA GLN A 41 -8.69 -0.30 -20.70
C GLN A 41 -9.12 -1.13 -19.50
N LEU A 42 -8.34 -1.06 -18.44
CA LEU A 42 -8.69 -1.62 -17.15
C LEU A 42 -9.35 -0.54 -16.29
N PRO A 43 -10.31 -0.88 -15.42
CA PRO A 43 -10.86 0.07 -14.46
C PRO A 43 -9.76 0.71 -13.63
N PRO A 44 -9.82 2.04 -13.39
CA PRO A 44 -8.81 2.75 -12.61
C PRO A 44 -8.83 2.30 -11.15
N VAL A 45 -7.74 2.57 -10.44
CA VAL A 45 -7.70 2.45 -8.98
C VAL A 45 -8.70 3.44 -8.38
N PRO A 46 -9.62 3.01 -7.49
CA PRO A 46 -10.63 3.89 -6.95
C PRO A 46 -10.04 4.89 -5.94
N ASN A 47 -10.54 6.12 -5.95
CA ASN A 47 -10.33 7.08 -4.88
C ASN A 47 -11.30 6.76 -3.73
N MET A 48 -10.85 6.04 -2.72
CA MET A 48 -11.71 5.45 -1.69
C MET A 48 -11.19 5.68 -0.27
N VAL A 49 -12.12 5.69 0.69
CA VAL A 49 -11.85 5.73 2.12
C VAL A 49 -12.54 4.55 2.79
N PHE A 50 -11.78 3.73 3.49
CA PHE A 50 -12.28 2.61 4.29
C PHE A 50 -12.59 3.09 5.71
N MET A 51 -13.87 3.05 6.08
CA MET A 51 -14.38 3.51 7.37
C MET A 51 -14.96 2.38 8.21
N ASP A 52 -15.46 1.33 7.56
CA ASP A 52 -16.11 0.22 8.23
C ASP A 52 -15.11 -0.82 8.74
N GLU A 53 -14.01 -1.01 8.02
CA GLU A 53 -12.94 -1.95 8.39
C GLU A 53 -12.28 -1.58 9.72
N PRO A 54 -11.84 -0.33 9.96
CA PRO A 54 -11.33 0.06 11.28
C PRO A 54 -12.40 0.00 12.38
N ARG A 55 -13.65 0.35 12.08
CA ARG A 55 -14.75 0.21 13.07
C ARG A 55 -14.95 -1.23 13.49
N LYS A 56 -14.92 -2.17 12.52
CA LYS A 56 -14.98 -3.61 12.81
C LYS A 56 -13.78 -4.05 13.63
N ALA A 57 -12.55 -3.67 13.24
CA ALA A 57 -11.34 -4.07 13.95
C ALA A 57 -11.31 -3.55 15.40
N LEU A 58 -11.84 -2.37 15.65
CA LEU A 58 -11.89 -1.75 16.99
C LEU A 58 -13.11 -2.16 17.81
N SER A 59 -14.09 -2.85 17.22
CA SER A 59 -15.30 -3.29 17.92
C SER A 59 -15.02 -4.45 18.87
N ASP A 60 -15.56 -4.37 20.09
CA ASP A 60 -15.45 -5.46 21.07
C ASP A 60 -16.18 -6.74 20.65
N ALA A 61 -17.13 -6.63 19.74
CA ALA A 61 -17.86 -7.78 19.17
C ALA A 61 -17.07 -8.57 18.12
N SER A 62 -15.97 -8.04 17.59
CA SER A 62 -15.22 -8.68 16.51
C SER A 62 -14.24 -9.73 17.06
N PRO A 63 -14.16 -10.92 16.42
CA PRO A 63 -13.21 -11.96 16.80
C PRO A 63 -11.78 -11.59 16.36
N THR A 64 -10.80 -12.37 16.81
CA THR A 64 -9.44 -12.37 16.27
C THR A 64 -9.49 -12.75 14.78
N GLY A 65 -8.82 -11.96 13.92
CA GLY A 65 -8.77 -12.22 12.48
C GLY A 65 -8.32 -11.01 11.68
N LEU A 66 -8.24 -11.23 10.37
CA LEU A 66 -7.90 -10.21 9.37
C LEU A 66 -9.17 -9.64 8.73
N ILE A 67 -9.19 -8.33 8.52
CA ILE A 67 -10.25 -7.58 7.83
C ILE A 67 -9.58 -6.87 6.66
N PRO A 68 -9.74 -7.36 5.41
CA PRO A 68 -9.09 -6.76 4.25
C PRO A 68 -9.77 -5.47 3.81
N CYS A 69 -8.98 -4.51 3.35
CA CYS A 69 -9.41 -3.34 2.61
C CYS A 69 -9.47 -3.71 1.11
N ASP A 70 -10.40 -4.57 0.74
CA ASP A 70 -10.47 -5.16 -0.60
C ASP A 70 -11.46 -4.43 -1.51
N VAL A 71 -10.96 -3.92 -2.63
CA VAL A 71 -11.73 -3.29 -3.70
C VAL A 71 -11.42 -3.90 -5.07
N SER A 72 -10.90 -5.13 -5.09
CA SER A 72 -10.52 -5.87 -6.29
C SER A 72 -11.64 -5.93 -7.34
N HIS A 73 -12.90 -6.05 -6.90
CA HIS A 73 -14.07 -6.07 -7.78
C HIS A 73 -14.25 -4.78 -8.58
N LEU A 74 -13.86 -3.61 -8.06
CA LEU A 74 -13.91 -2.34 -8.76
C LEU A 74 -12.83 -2.22 -9.85
N MET A 75 -11.71 -2.90 -9.66
CA MET A 75 -10.56 -2.90 -10.56
C MET A 75 -10.53 -4.11 -11.50
N GLN A 76 -11.48 -5.04 -11.35
CA GLN A 76 -11.48 -6.34 -12.05
C GLN A 76 -10.20 -7.17 -11.79
N CYS A 77 -9.61 -7.03 -10.60
CA CYS A 77 -8.53 -7.89 -10.16
C CYS A 77 -9.09 -9.28 -9.78
N PRO A 78 -8.47 -10.39 -10.22
CA PRO A 78 -8.95 -11.74 -9.91
C PRO A 78 -8.55 -12.25 -8.52
N PHE A 79 -7.95 -11.41 -7.71
CA PHE A 79 -7.48 -11.67 -6.33
C PHE A 79 -7.79 -10.46 -5.44
N PRO A 80 -7.87 -10.62 -4.10
CA PRO A 80 -8.08 -9.48 -3.19
C PRO A 80 -7.00 -8.41 -3.36
N ALA A 81 -7.40 -7.14 -3.41
CA ALA A 81 -6.50 -6.03 -3.65
C ALA A 81 -7.10 -4.70 -3.15
N THR A 82 -6.26 -3.89 -2.48
CA THR A 82 -6.55 -2.47 -2.21
C THR A 82 -6.14 -1.61 -3.42
N SER A 83 -5.06 -2.03 -4.08
CA SER A 83 -4.62 -1.56 -5.39
C SER A 83 -4.03 -2.75 -6.16
N PRO A 84 -3.77 -2.67 -7.47
CA PRO A 84 -3.28 -3.81 -8.24
C PRO A 84 -2.01 -4.49 -7.69
N LEU A 85 -1.21 -3.79 -6.89
CA LEU A 85 0.06 -4.29 -6.35
C LEU A 85 0.10 -4.39 -4.82
N VAL A 86 -0.93 -3.88 -4.12
CA VAL A 86 -0.91 -3.72 -2.65
C VAL A 86 -2.24 -4.15 -2.05
N LEU A 87 -2.18 -4.85 -0.91
CA LEU A 87 -3.34 -5.19 -0.10
C LEU A 87 -3.11 -4.76 1.36
N ALA A 88 -4.05 -3.96 1.88
CA ALA A 88 -4.07 -3.53 3.26
C ALA A 88 -5.12 -4.31 4.06
N TYR A 89 -4.84 -4.50 5.35
CA TYR A 89 -5.71 -5.18 6.31
C TYR A 89 -5.75 -4.45 7.64
N TYR A 90 -6.79 -4.73 8.40
CA TYR A 90 -6.79 -4.58 9.85
C TYR A 90 -6.74 -5.96 10.48
N GLY A 91 -5.75 -6.19 11.35
CA GLY A 91 -5.62 -7.41 12.15
C GLY A 91 -6.11 -7.13 13.56
N ARG A 92 -7.17 -7.84 14.01
CA ARG A 92 -7.62 -7.81 15.41
C ARG A 92 -7.11 -9.03 16.14
N ILE A 93 -6.62 -8.82 17.35
CA ILE A 93 -6.12 -9.87 18.25
C ILE A 93 -6.77 -9.65 19.61
N LEU A 94 -7.59 -10.59 20.07
CA LEU A 94 -8.15 -10.56 21.43
C LEU A 94 -7.05 -10.82 22.47
N GLY A 95 -7.25 -10.38 23.70
CA GLY A 95 -6.34 -10.69 24.80
C GLY A 95 -6.11 -12.19 24.90
N ASP A 96 -4.87 -12.62 25.12
CA ASP A 96 -4.42 -14.00 25.17
C ASP A 96 -4.63 -14.85 23.92
N ALA A 97 -5.11 -14.25 22.80
CA ALA A 97 -5.26 -14.91 21.52
C ALA A 97 -4.03 -14.75 20.63
N GLU A 98 -3.97 -15.59 19.59
CA GLU A 98 -2.95 -15.53 18.53
C GLU A 98 -3.59 -15.22 17.19
N LEU A 99 -2.97 -14.33 16.42
CA LEU A 99 -3.23 -14.15 15.01
C LEU A 99 -2.03 -14.68 14.21
N LYS A 100 -2.26 -15.64 13.35
CA LYS A 100 -1.25 -16.17 12.44
C LYS A 100 -1.41 -15.49 11.09
N THR A 101 -0.30 -15.02 10.52
CA THR A 101 -0.23 -14.48 9.16
C THR A 101 0.82 -15.24 8.35
N ASP A 102 0.40 -15.71 7.17
CA ASP A 102 1.23 -16.47 6.23
C ASP A 102 0.94 -15.93 4.83
N PHE A 103 1.40 -14.70 4.61
CA PHE A 103 1.13 -13.96 3.38
C PHE A 103 2.02 -14.46 2.23
N VAL A 104 1.43 -14.67 1.05
CA VAL A 104 2.21 -14.88 -0.19
C VAL A 104 2.71 -13.53 -0.69
N ALA A 105 3.69 -12.97 0.01
CA ALA A 105 4.24 -11.63 -0.19
C ALA A 105 5.76 -11.62 -0.01
N SER A 106 6.43 -10.58 -0.48
CA SER A 106 7.87 -10.36 -0.19
C SER A 106 8.12 -10.05 1.28
N GLY A 107 7.12 -9.54 1.95
CA GLY A 107 7.09 -9.18 3.37
C GLY A 107 5.82 -8.41 3.70
N ALA A 108 5.69 -8.02 4.96
CA ALA A 108 4.55 -7.25 5.46
C ALA A 108 5.02 -6.09 6.33
N VAL A 109 4.33 -4.96 6.21
CA VAL A 109 4.50 -3.76 7.03
C VAL A 109 3.36 -3.70 8.03
N TYR A 110 3.67 -3.41 9.29
CA TYR A 110 2.70 -3.33 10.37
C TYR A 110 2.79 -1.98 11.06
N TYR A 111 1.63 -1.45 11.45
CA TYR A 111 1.49 -0.34 12.38
C TYR A 111 0.57 -0.75 13.53
N VAL A 112 0.98 -0.49 14.76
CA VAL A 112 0.19 -0.84 15.95
C VAL A 112 -0.80 0.28 16.26
N ILE A 113 -2.07 0.08 15.88
CA ILE A 113 -3.16 1.04 16.14
C ILE A 113 -3.50 1.09 17.63
N LYS A 114 -3.56 -0.07 18.28
CA LYS A 114 -3.99 -0.20 19.68
C LYS A 114 -3.34 -1.42 20.31
N GLY A 115 -2.99 -1.29 21.58
CA GLY A 115 -2.54 -2.39 22.42
C GLY A 115 -1.03 -2.58 22.44
N LYS A 116 -0.61 -3.67 23.02
CA LYS A 116 0.78 -4.13 23.12
C LYS A 116 0.82 -5.64 22.94
N GLY A 117 1.95 -6.15 22.52
CA GLY A 117 2.07 -7.59 22.29
C GLY A 117 3.42 -7.98 21.73
N VAL A 118 3.42 -9.14 21.10
CA VAL A 118 4.62 -9.79 20.57
C VAL A 118 4.33 -10.34 19.19
N THR A 119 5.30 -10.19 18.31
CA THR A 119 5.34 -10.92 17.03
C THR A 119 6.57 -11.82 17.00
N VAL A 120 6.35 -13.09 16.65
CA VAL A 120 7.42 -14.06 16.37
C VAL A 120 7.46 -14.28 14.87
N SER A 121 8.63 -14.12 14.27
CA SER A 121 8.92 -14.33 12.84
C SER A 121 10.20 -15.15 12.71
N GLY A 122 10.09 -16.44 12.43
CA GLY A 122 11.23 -17.36 12.49
C GLY A 122 11.82 -17.41 13.90
N ASP A 123 13.12 -17.14 14.00
CA ASP A 123 13.86 -17.12 15.28
C ASP A 123 13.82 -15.72 15.97
N GLU A 124 13.23 -14.73 15.31
CA GLU A 124 13.18 -13.36 15.81
C GLU A 124 11.87 -13.05 16.55
N ARG A 125 11.97 -12.16 17.53
CA ARG A 125 10.87 -11.73 18.38
C ARG A 125 10.85 -10.20 18.49
N ILE A 126 9.71 -9.60 18.19
CA ILE A 126 9.44 -8.17 18.36
C ILE A 126 8.44 -8.00 19.51
N GLU A 127 8.76 -7.18 20.50
CA GLU A 127 7.81 -6.67 21.48
C GLU A 127 7.36 -5.28 21.03
N TRP A 128 6.07 -5.12 20.79
CA TRP A 128 5.53 -3.89 20.23
C TRP A 128 4.46 -3.24 21.09
N ASN A 129 4.32 -1.94 20.97
CA ASN A 129 3.33 -1.08 21.62
C ASN A 129 2.59 -0.24 20.59
N THR A 130 1.47 0.38 21.03
CA THR A 130 0.73 1.36 20.22
C THR A 130 1.67 2.42 19.64
N GLY A 131 1.56 2.66 18.34
CA GLY A 131 2.36 3.64 17.59
C GLY A 131 3.61 3.06 16.92
N ASP A 132 4.03 1.86 17.30
CA ASP A 132 5.19 1.20 16.67
C ASP A 132 4.90 0.81 15.22
N VAL A 133 5.95 0.85 14.40
CA VAL A 133 5.98 0.27 13.06
C VAL A 133 6.95 -0.91 13.07
N PHE A 134 6.61 -1.99 12.39
CA PHE A 134 7.57 -3.07 12.17
C PHE A 134 7.36 -3.74 10.81
N VAL A 135 8.40 -4.43 10.34
CA VAL A 135 8.40 -5.15 9.06
C VAL A 135 8.82 -6.59 9.32
N THR A 136 8.15 -7.53 8.65
CA THR A 136 8.55 -8.94 8.67
C THR A 136 8.78 -9.46 7.25
N PRO A 137 9.73 -10.39 7.06
CA PRO A 137 9.92 -11.06 5.77
C PRO A 137 8.74 -11.99 5.44
N GLY A 138 8.55 -12.27 4.16
CA GLY A 138 7.48 -13.14 3.65
C GLY A 138 7.83 -14.61 3.57
N ASP A 139 9.03 -15.02 3.99
CA ASP A 139 9.52 -16.40 3.89
C ASP A 139 9.23 -17.26 5.13
N THR A 140 8.56 -16.68 6.12
CA THR A 140 8.16 -17.36 7.36
C THR A 140 6.76 -16.94 7.77
N CYS A 141 6.02 -17.85 8.42
CA CYS A 141 4.76 -17.54 9.09
C CYS A 141 5.03 -16.67 10.32
N GLN A 142 4.23 -15.62 10.53
CA GLN A 142 4.29 -14.80 11.71
C GLN A 142 3.18 -15.19 12.70
N ILE A 143 3.52 -15.13 13.98
CA ILE A 143 2.58 -15.34 15.10
C ILE A 143 2.53 -14.07 15.92
N HIS A 144 1.38 -13.41 15.91
CA HIS A 144 1.12 -12.19 16.68
C HIS A 144 0.29 -12.54 17.90
N LYS A 145 0.72 -12.10 19.07
CA LYS A 145 0.01 -12.29 20.37
C LYS A 145 -0.21 -10.92 21.00
N ALA A 146 -1.45 -10.59 21.30
CA ALA A 146 -1.75 -9.48 22.20
C ALA A 146 -1.40 -9.88 23.65
N SER A 147 -1.08 -8.88 24.47
CA SER A 147 -1.05 -9.05 25.92
C SER A 147 -2.48 -9.18 26.45
N ASP A 148 -2.71 -8.89 27.72
CA ASP A 148 -4.01 -9.06 28.39
C ASP A 148 -5.19 -8.34 27.70
N GLU A 149 -4.91 -7.22 26.99
CA GLU A 149 -5.91 -6.41 26.31
C GLU A 149 -5.89 -6.67 24.79
N PRO A 150 -7.05 -6.52 24.10
CA PRO A 150 -7.10 -6.65 22.65
C PRO A 150 -6.21 -5.64 21.92
N ALA A 151 -5.55 -6.10 20.87
CA ALA A 151 -4.73 -5.28 20.00
C ALA A 151 -5.31 -5.19 18.60
N VAL A 152 -4.99 -4.09 17.89
CA VAL A 152 -5.32 -3.86 16.50
C VAL A 152 -4.07 -3.41 15.75
N LEU A 153 -3.76 -4.13 14.68
CA LEU A 153 -2.66 -3.84 13.76
C LEU A 153 -3.24 -3.37 12.41
N TRP A 154 -2.63 -2.38 11.79
CA TRP A 154 -2.78 -2.12 10.36
C TRP A 154 -1.65 -2.83 9.64
N ILE A 155 -1.95 -3.54 8.54
CA ILE A 155 -1.01 -4.43 7.86
C ILE A 155 -1.06 -4.14 6.37
N VAL A 156 0.09 -4.03 5.72
CA VAL A 156 0.16 -3.84 4.25
C VAL A 156 1.15 -4.81 3.66
N THR A 157 0.73 -5.47 2.58
CA THR A 157 1.52 -6.46 1.84
C THR A 157 1.52 -6.19 0.34
N ASN A 158 2.43 -6.83 -0.37
CA ASN A 158 2.44 -6.86 -1.83
C ASN A 158 1.91 -8.19 -2.41
N GLU A 159 0.98 -8.85 -1.70
CA GLU A 159 0.35 -10.10 -2.18
C GLU A 159 -0.24 -9.97 -3.59
N PRO A 160 -0.97 -8.89 -3.95
CA PRO A 160 -1.53 -8.74 -5.29
C PRO A 160 -0.47 -8.75 -6.39
N GLN A 161 0.71 -8.19 -6.13
CA GLN A 161 1.83 -8.22 -7.08
C GLN A 161 2.29 -9.65 -7.36
N LEU A 162 2.49 -10.47 -6.31
CA LEU A 162 2.92 -11.85 -6.47
C LEU A 162 1.81 -12.68 -7.14
N ALA A 163 0.55 -12.45 -6.76
CA ALA A 163 -0.60 -13.12 -7.35
C ALA A 163 -0.72 -12.83 -8.86
N PHE A 164 -0.50 -11.59 -9.29
CA PHE A 164 -0.53 -11.20 -10.69
C PHE A 164 0.48 -11.97 -11.54
N GLU A 165 1.68 -12.18 -11.03
CA GLU A 165 2.76 -12.89 -11.73
C GLU A 165 2.78 -14.40 -11.43
N HIS A 166 1.84 -14.92 -10.61
CA HIS A 166 1.82 -16.31 -10.11
C HIS A 166 3.12 -16.71 -9.39
N LEU A 167 3.74 -15.75 -8.68
CA LEU A 167 4.96 -15.97 -7.92
C LEU A 167 4.65 -16.65 -6.58
N GLN A 168 5.66 -17.31 -6.04
CA GLN A 168 5.66 -17.87 -4.69
C GLN A 168 6.56 -17.05 -3.78
N VAL A 169 6.38 -17.18 -2.48
CA VAL A 169 7.25 -16.56 -1.49
C VAL A 169 8.69 -17.08 -1.63
N PRO A 170 9.72 -16.30 -1.28
CA PRO A 170 11.09 -16.77 -1.20
C PRO A 170 11.19 -17.99 -0.28
N ARG A 171 12.23 -18.80 -0.46
CA ARG A 171 12.56 -19.84 0.51
C ARG A 171 13.09 -19.19 1.79
N ALA A 172 13.00 -19.91 2.92
CA ALA A 172 13.55 -19.45 4.19
C ALA A 172 14.98 -18.91 4.04
N GLY A 173 15.24 -17.72 4.55
CA GLY A 173 16.51 -17.00 4.40
C GLY A 173 16.71 -16.31 3.04
N GLY A 174 15.74 -16.39 2.11
CA GLY A 174 15.79 -15.74 0.80
C GLY A 174 14.97 -14.46 0.69
N ALA A 175 14.37 -14.00 1.78
CA ALA A 175 13.56 -12.79 1.78
C ALA A 175 14.39 -11.53 1.48
N PRO A 176 13.82 -10.57 0.74
CA PRO A 176 14.52 -9.34 0.38
C PRO A 176 14.59 -8.32 1.53
N THR A 177 13.99 -8.61 2.67
CA THR A 177 14.02 -7.79 3.89
C THR A 177 14.28 -8.67 5.11
N ASP A 178 14.65 -8.04 6.22
CA ASP A 178 14.80 -8.68 7.52
C ASP A 178 13.63 -8.28 8.43
N VAL A 179 13.58 -8.83 9.63
CA VAL A 179 12.71 -8.31 10.69
C VAL A 179 13.25 -6.95 11.13
N VAL A 180 12.41 -5.93 11.10
CA VAL A 180 12.80 -4.56 11.47
C VAL A 180 11.74 -3.97 12.39
N HIS A 181 12.16 -3.28 13.45
CA HIS A 181 11.29 -2.63 14.40
C HIS A 181 11.65 -1.15 14.54
N TYR A 182 10.66 -0.29 14.46
CA TYR A 182 10.75 1.16 14.63
C TYR A 182 9.85 1.55 15.80
N PRO A 183 10.39 1.71 17.01
CA PRO A 183 9.63 2.12 18.18
C PRO A 183 9.03 3.51 18.05
N SER A 184 7.85 3.72 18.57
CA SER A 184 7.09 4.98 18.43
C SER A 184 7.81 6.19 19.00
N ASP A 185 8.53 6.04 20.11
CA ASP A 185 9.33 7.11 20.72
C ASP A 185 10.50 7.53 19.79
N GLU A 186 11.14 6.58 19.14
CA GLU A 186 12.19 6.87 18.15
C GLU A 186 11.60 7.51 16.88
N ILE A 187 10.43 7.06 16.41
CA ILE A 187 9.71 7.71 15.31
C ILE A 187 9.45 9.18 15.63
N ASP A 188 8.92 9.49 16.81
CA ASP A 188 8.64 10.85 17.24
C ASP A 188 9.93 11.69 17.35
N ARG A 189 11.00 11.11 17.90
CA ARG A 189 12.31 11.75 17.96
C ARG A 189 12.85 12.12 16.58
N GLN A 190 12.68 11.24 15.59
CA GLN A 190 13.14 11.49 14.22
C GLN A 190 12.28 12.57 13.53
N ILE A 191 10.98 12.58 13.75
CA ILE A 191 10.09 13.64 13.25
C ILE A 191 10.51 14.99 13.84
N ASP A 192 10.77 15.06 15.14
CA ASP A 192 11.25 16.27 15.80
C ASP A 192 12.56 16.80 15.21
N LEU A 193 13.49 15.93 14.82
CA LEU A 193 14.72 16.31 14.16
C LEU A 193 14.44 16.99 12.80
N ILE A 194 13.52 16.43 12.01
CA ILE A 194 13.11 16.99 10.72
C ILE A 194 12.57 18.41 10.90
N TYR A 195 11.75 18.64 11.93
CA TYR A 195 11.19 19.96 12.20
C TYR A 195 12.21 20.98 12.71
N LYS A 196 13.23 20.54 13.44
CA LYS A 196 14.31 21.42 13.95
C LYS A 196 15.19 21.99 12.83
N VAL A 197 15.36 21.26 11.74
CA VAL A 197 16.23 21.68 10.64
C VAL A 197 15.51 22.60 9.64
N GLY A 198 14.19 22.55 9.59
CA GLY A 198 13.36 23.33 8.67
C GLY A 198 13.27 22.71 7.27
N ARG A 199 12.25 23.13 6.52
CA ARG A 199 11.97 22.64 5.17
C ARG A 199 12.60 23.55 4.11
N GLY A 200 13.21 22.94 3.08
CA GLY A 200 13.41 23.64 1.80
C GLY A 200 12.07 23.80 1.06
N ASN A 201 12.03 24.69 0.06
CA ASN A 201 10.82 24.95 -0.73
C ASN A 201 10.51 23.82 -1.73
N ASP A 202 11.43 22.89 -1.94
CA ASP A 202 11.36 21.88 -3.00
C ASP A 202 10.80 20.51 -2.52
N ILE A 203 10.23 20.46 -1.31
CA ILE A 203 9.67 19.24 -0.74
C ILE A 203 8.18 19.38 -0.44
N ALA A 204 7.40 18.35 -0.74
CA ALA A 204 5.94 18.33 -0.59
C ALA A 204 5.48 18.41 0.87
N GLY A 205 6.26 17.87 1.81
CA GLY A 205 5.89 17.82 3.22
C GLY A 205 7.04 17.38 4.11
N SER A 206 6.82 17.40 5.44
CA SER A 206 7.75 16.82 6.40
C SER A 206 7.41 15.35 6.60
N ALA A 207 8.20 14.47 6.02
CA ALA A 207 8.01 13.04 6.09
C ALA A 207 9.26 12.35 6.62
N LEU A 208 9.06 11.39 7.53
CA LEU A 208 10.06 10.42 7.94
C LEU A 208 9.95 9.20 7.02
N ILE A 209 11.01 8.89 6.28
CA ILE A 209 11.06 7.72 5.39
C ILE A 209 11.67 6.56 6.16
N PHE A 210 10.98 5.42 6.16
CA PHE A 210 11.45 4.18 6.78
C PHE A 210 12.32 3.38 5.80
N SER A 211 13.39 2.80 6.31
CA SER A 211 14.24 1.86 5.57
C SER A 211 14.93 0.91 6.55
N SER A 212 15.70 -0.03 6.05
CA SER A 212 16.50 -0.98 6.83
C SER A 212 17.92 -1.04 6.31
N SER A 213 18.83 -1.63 7.07
CA SER A 213 20.21 -1.86 6.61
C SER A 213 20.27 -2.65 5.30
N LYS A 214 19.33 -3.56 5.06
CA LYS A 214 19.24 -4.36 3.82
C LYS A 214 18.67 -3.57 2.63
N GLN A 215 17.91 -2.52 2.89
CA GLN A 215 17.24 -1.69 1.88
C GLN A 215 17.75 -0.22 1.88
N GLU A 216 18.87 0.06 2.53
CA GLU A 216 19.39 1.42 2.73
C GLU A 216 19.61 2.17 1.41
N ASP A 217 20.20 1.51 0.41
CA ASP A 217 20.48 2.12 -0.89
C ASP A 217 19.20 2.48 -1.65
N SER A 218 18.14 1.68 -1.52
CA SER A 218 16.84 1.90 -2.15
C SER A 218 15.92 2.81 -1.35
N ARG A 219 16.19 2.98 -0.03
CA ARG A 219 15.35 3.71 0.93
C ARG A 219 13.91 3.21 0.99
N ASN A 220 13.74 1.91 0.79
CA ASN A 220 12.47 1.20 0.89
C ASN A 220 12.46 0.34 2.16
N VAL A 221 11.31 -0.24 2.49
CA VAL A 221 11.20 -1.30 3.51
C VAL A 221 11.11 -2.69 2.88
N LEU A 222 10.50 -2.76 1.70
CA LEU A 222 10.50 -3.91 0.79
C LEU A 222 10.94 -3.42 -0.60
N PRO A 223 11.42 -4.26 -1.50
CA PRO A 223 11.89 -3.82 -2.81
C PRO A 223 10.89 -2.95 -3.58
N THR A 224 9.59 -3.21 -3.39
CA THR A 224 8.51 -2.53 -4.10
C THR A 224 7.75 -1.53 -3.25
N LEU A 225 7.88 -1.59 -1.90
CA LEU A 225 7.13 -0.73 -1.00
C LEU A 225 8.03 0.30 -0.30
N THR A 226 7.67 1.56 -0.49
CA THR A 226 8.15 2.68 0.31
C THR A 226 7.18 2.96 1.45
N VAL A 227 7.69 3.34 2.61
CA VAL A 227 6.87 3.71 3.77
C VAL A 227 7.33 5.04 4.33
N ALA A 228 6.36 5.91 4.61
CA ALA A 228 6.62 7.23 5.17
C ALA A 228 5.62 7.57 6.28
N MET A 229 6.11 8.06 7.40
CA MET A 229 5.28 8.78 8.38
C MET A 229 5.25 10.25 7.99
N ASN A 230 4.13 10.69 7.46
CA ASN A 230 3.91 12.09 7.15
C ASN A 230 3.31 12.82 8.35
N SER A 231 3.72 14.06 8.52
CA SER A 231 3.14 14.94 9.51
C SER A 231 2.88 16.32 8.90
N LEU A 232 1.77 16.93 9.34
CA LEU A 232 1.32 18.22 8.84
C LEU A 232 0.98 19.12 10.03
N PRO A 233 1.71 20.23 10.26
CA PRO A 233 1.41 21.15 11.35
C PRO A 233 0.01 21.73 11.25
N ALA A 234 -0.51 22.25 12.36
CA ALA A 234 -1.78 22.96 12.43
C ALA A 234 -1.86 24.11 11.41
N GLY A 235 -2.97 24.23 10.71
CA GLY A 235 -3.23 25.29 9.73
C GLY A 235 -2.44 25.17 8.42
N ILE A 236 -1.69 24.09 8.19
CA ILE A 236 -0.85 23.92 7.00
C ILE A 236 -1.57 23.09 5.93
N THR A 237 -1.40 23.55 4.69
CA THR A 237 -1.80 22.83 3.48
C THR A 237 -0.55 22.38 2.73
N GLN A 238 -0.56 21.12 2.30
CA GLN A 238 0.47 20.58 1.42
C GLN A 238 0.26 21.09 -0.01
N ARG A 239 1.36 21.45 -0.70
CA ARG A 239 1.30 21.84 -2.10
C ARG A 239 0.73 20.71 -2.96
N PRO A 240 -0.24 20.99 -3.87
CA PRO A 240 -0.76 19.99 -4.80
C PRO A 240 0.36 19.35 -5.63
N HIS A 241 0.30 18.03 -5.76
CA HIS A 241 1.29 17.26 -6.52
C HIS A 241 0.67 15.96 -7.02
N ARG A 242 1.38 15.28 -7.89
CA ARG A 242 1.04 13.93 -8.33
C ARG A 242 2.29 13.07 -8.51
N HIS A 243 2.09 11.78 -8.40
CA HIS A 243 3.11 10.76 -8.67
C HIS A 243 2.46 9.51 -9.26
N ASN A 244 3.25 8.67 -9.91
CA ASN A 244 2.75 7.46 -10.57
C ASN A 244 2.61 6.24 -9.66
N SER A 245 3.07 6.30 -8.42
CA SER A 245 2.77 5.28 -7.42
C SER A 245 1.36 5.47 -6.83
N VAL A 246 0.72 4.38 -6.43
CA VAL A 246 -0.44 4.45 -5.52
C VAL A 246 0.04 4.86 -4.14
N ALA A 247 -0.79 5.57 -3.37
CA ALA A 247 -0.57 5.75 -1.94
C ALA A 247 -1.74 5.17 -1.14
N ILE A 248 -1.42 4.25 -0.24
CA ILE A 248 -2.35 3.70 0.75
C ILE A 248 -1.98 4.33 2.09
N SER A 249 -2.87 5.13 2.66
CA SER A 249 -2.57 5.93 3.85
C SER A 249 -3.46 5.54 5.02
N LEU A 250 -2.86 5.35 6.19
CA LEU A 250 -3.56 5.20 7.47
C LEU A 250 -3.59 6.56 8.17
N VAL A 251 -4.76 7.08 8.47
CA VAL A 251 -4.93 8.28 9.30
C VAL A 251 -4.68 7.92 10.76
N ILE A 252 -3.64 8.50 11.35
CA ILE A 252 -3.25 8.24 12.75
C ILE A 252 -3.81 9.33 13.66
N GLN A 253 -3.57 10.58 13.29
CA GLN A 253 -3.96 11.76 14.06
C GLN A 253 -4.33 12.89 13.12
N GLY A 254 -5.40 13.59 13.41
CA GLY A 254 -5.81 14.78 12.66
C GLY A 254 -7.28 15.09 12.86
N GLU A 255 -7.57 16.16 13.59
CA GLU A 255 -8.91 16.74 13.69
C GLU A 255 -9.07 17.81 12.61
N ASN A 256 -10.23 17.86 11.95
CA ASN A 256 -10.52 18.76 10.83
C ASN A 256 -9.50 18.68 9.67
N CYS A 257 -8.93 17.49 9.44
CA CYS A 257 -8.05 17.23 8.35
C CYS A 257 -8.77 16.58 7.17
N PHE A 258 -8.27 16.81 5.96
CA PHE A 258 -8.82 16.24 4.74
C PHE A 258 -7.77 16.16 3.64
N SER A 259 -8.03 15.34 2.64
CA SER A 259 -7.30 15.32 1.39
C SER A 259 -8.16 15.85 0.26
N MET A 260 -7.57 16.60 -0.66
CA MET A 260 -8.15 16.87 -1.98
C MET A 260 -7.51 15.87 -2.96
N ILE A 261 -8.32 15.12 -3.69
CA ILE A 261 -7.86 14.14 -4.69
C ILE A 261 -8.69 14.36 -5.95
N ASP A 262 -8.06 14.78 -7.05
CA ASP A 262 -8.70 15.14 -8.32
C ASP A 262 -9.91 16.09 -8.15
N GLY A 263 -9.78 17.06 -7.23
CA GLY A 263 -10.81 18.04 -6.91
C GLY A 263 -11.90 17.54 -5.95
N GLU A 264 -11.87 16.28 -5.53
CA GLU A 264 -12.77 15.74 -4.54
C GLU A 264 -12.18 15.83 -3.12
N ARG A 265 -13.00 16.33 -2.17
CA ARG A 265 -12.62 16.36 -0.77
C ARG A 265 -12.89 15.00 -0.10
N LYS A 266 -11.89 14.49 0.61
CA LYS A 266 -11.96 13.30 1.45
C LYS A 266 -11.62 13.68 2.89
N ASP A 267 -12.62 13.74 3.76
CA ASP A 267 -12.41 14.03 5.18
C ASP A 267 -11.71 12.86 5.87
N TRP A 268 -10.80 13.20 6.78
CA TRP A 268 -10.10 12.20 7.58
C TRP A 268 -10.93 11.76 8.78
N ALA A 269 -10.88 10.48 9.05
CA ALA A 269 -11.39 9.92 10.30
C ALA A 269 -10.29 9.10 10.96
N PRO A 270 -10.26 9.01 12.28
CA PRO A 270 -9.25 8.22 12.99
C PRO A 270 -9.23 6.78 12.48
N TRP A 271 -8.02 6.33 12.17
CA TRP A 271 -7.72 4.97 11.68
C TRP A 271 -8.33 4.60 10.34
N ALA A 272 -8.91 5.55 9.60
CA ALA A 272 -9.35 5.29 8.23
C ALA A 272 -8.14 4.97 7.33
N THR A 273 -8.33 4.01 6.42
CA THR A 273 -7.40 3.78 5.30
C THR A 273 -7.93 4.50 4.08
N THR A 274 -7.06 5.28 3.40
CA THR A 274 -7.40 6.02 2.19
C THR A 274 -6.57 5.55 1.02
N ILE A 275 -7.15 5.57 -0.19
CA ILE A 275 -6.44 5.32 -1.45
C ILE A 275 -6.28 6.64 -2.18
N THR A 276 -5.04 7.01 -2.50
CA THR A 276 -4.72 8.02 -3.51
C THR A 276 -4.28 7.28 -4.78
N PRO A 277 -5.09 7.33 -5.86
CA PRO A 277 -4.77 6.61 -7.10
C PRO A 277 -3.48 7.11 -7.76
N PRO A 278 -2.83 6.28 -8.58
CA PRO A 278 -1.69 6.71 -9.41
C PRO A 278 -2.05 7.92 -10.27
N VAL A 279 -1.13 8.85 -10.41
CA VAL A 279 -1.21 10.10 -11.21
C VAL A 279 -2.33 11.09 -10.81
N SER A 280 -3.14 10.78 -9.81
CA SER A 280 -4.15 11.70 -9.27
C SER A 280 -3.49 12.92 -8.65
N VAL A 281 -3.98 14.11 -8.98
CA VAL A 281 -3.55 15.36 -8.33
C VAL A 281 -4.09 15.38 -6.90
N HIS A 282 -3.19 15.49 -5.93
CA HIS A 282 -3.62 15.46 -4.53
C HIS A 282 -2.84 16.41 -3.64
N SER A 283 -3.47 16.77 -2.53
CA SER A 283 -2.91 17.56 -1.43
C SER A 283 -3.57 17.19 -0.12
N HIS A 284 -2.85 17.39 1.00
CA HIS A 284 -3.35 17.16 2.34
C HIS A 284 -3.48 18.47 3.09
N HIS A 285 -4.55 18.62 3.86
CA HIS A 285 -4.91 19.86 4.53
C HIS A 285 -5.15 19.58 6.01
N ASN A 286 -4.50 20.34 6.86
CA ASN A 286 -4.77 20.35 8.30
C ASN A 286 -5.40 21.68 8.68
N ALA A 287 -6.72 21.72 8.77
CA ALA A 287 -7.49 22.87 9.25
C ALA A 287 -7.75 22.84 10.77
N GLY A 288 -7.15 21.87 11.47
CA GLY A 288 -7.22 21.71 12.92
C GLY A 288 -6.17 22.54 13.67
N ASN A 289 -6.12 22.35 14.98
CA ASN A 289 -5.26 23.09 15.90
C ASN A 289 -4.04 22.26 16.38
N GLU A 290 -3.98 20.99 16.00
CA GLU A 290 -2.90 20.08 16.38
C GLU A 290 -2.20 19.54 15.13
N GLN A 291 -0.99 18.99 15.33
CA GLN A 291 -0.27 18.31 14.26
C GLN A 291 -1.04 17.08 13.79
N ALA A 292 -1.22 16.92 12.49
CA ALA A 292 -1.74 15.71 11.89
C ALA A 292 -0.60 14.72 11.59
N LYS A 293 -0.88 13.41 11.70
CA LYS A 293 0.04 12.32 11.36
C LYS A 293 -0.71 11.25 10.55
N PHE A 294 -0.08 10.74 9.53
CA PHE A 294 -0.58 9.62 8.71
C PHE A 294 0.58 8.80 8.15
N LEU A 295 0.43 7.48 8.19
CA LEU A 295 1.39 6.54 7.63
C LEU A 295 1.00 6.23 6.20
N ILE A 296 1.95 6.37 5.26
CA ILE A 296 1.74 6.09 3.85
C ILE A 296 2.60 4.89 3.44
N VAL A 297 1.98 3.92 2.77
CA VAL A 297 2.66 2.86 2.04
C VAL A 297 2.39 3.05 0.55
N GLN A 298 3.45 3.05 -0.26
CA GLN A 298 3.36 3.22 -1.71
C GLN A 298 4.09 2.08 -2.43
N ASP A 299 3.62 1.73 -3.62
CA ASP A 299 4.32 0.82 -4.54
C ASP A 299 5.46 1.52 -5.31
N GLY A 300 5.97 2.62 -4.76
CA GLY A 300 6.98 3.49 -5.37
C GLY A 300 8.29 2.78 -5.73
N GLY A 301 8.68 1.75 -4.96
CA GLY A 301 9.91 1.01 -5.19
C GLY A 301 10.01 0.41 -6.59
N ILE A 302 8.89 -0.05 -7.18
CA ILE A 302 8.85 -0.55 -8.55
C ILE A 302 9.28 0.53 -9.54
N TYR A 303 8.74 1.74 -9.41
CA TYR A 303 9.01 2.85 -10.33
C TYR A 303 10.45 3.36 -10.20
N TYR A 304 11.00 3.42 -8.97
CA TYR A 304 12.40 3.72 -8.77
C TYR A 304 13.31 2.66 -9.40
N HIS A 305 12.99 1.38 -9.19
CA HIS A 305 13.75 0.28 -9.79
C HIS A 305 13.69 0.32 -11.33
N ALA A 306 12.52 0.61 -11.90
CA ALA A 306 12.33 0.75 -13.35
C ALA A 306 12.90 2.07 -13.94
N ARG A 307 13.39 3.01 -13.12
CA ARG A 307 13.82 4.38 -13.52
C ARG A 307 12.68 5.17 -14.17
N ALA A 308 11.48 4.91 -13.73
CA ALA A 308 10.23 5.49 -14.27
C ALA A 308 9.42 6.24 -13.20
N MET A 309 10.00 6.54 -12.03
CA MET A 309 9.33 7.34 -11.01
C MET A 309 9.02 8.73 -11.57
N GLY A 310 7.73 9.07 -11.61
CA GLY A 310 7.22 10.37 -11.94
C GLY A 310 6.72 11.08 -10.68
N PHE A 311 7.16 12.30 -10.46
CA PHE A 311 6.65 13.20 -9.44
C PHE A 311 6.67 14.62 -10.00
N GLU A 312 5.59 15.36 -9.81
CA GLU A 312 5.54 16.77 -10.15
C GLU A 312 4.63 17.55 -9.20
N PHE A 313 5.00 18.79 -8.94
CA PHE A 313 4.12 19.77 -8.31
C PHE A 313 3.16 20.34 -9.37
N ILE A 314 1.94 20.60 -8.93
CA ILE A 314 0.95 21.29 -9.76
C ILE A 314 0.91 22.74 -9.30
N ASP A 315 1.27 23.65 -10.21
CA ASP A 315 1.13 25.08 -10.01
C ASP A 315 -0.28 25.51 -10.46
N ASP A 316 -0.87 26.47 -9.75
CA ASP A 316 -2.19 27.06 -10.04
C ASP A 316 -2.16 27.86 -11.34
#